data_7be05438a5fdacddee4dedf125f3872b
#
_entry.id   7be05438a5fdacddee4dedf125f3872b
#
_cell.length_a   1.000
_cell.length_b   1.000
_cell.length_c   1.000
_cell.angle_alpha   90.00
_cell.angle_beta   90.00
_cell.angle_gamma   90.00
#
_symmetry.space_group_name_H-M   'P 1'
#
loop_
_entity.id
_entity.type
_entity.pdbx_description
1 polymer ?
#
loop_
_entity_poly.entity_id
_entity_poly.type
_entity_poly.pdbx_seq_one_letter_code
_entity_poly.pdbx_strand_id
1 'polypeptide(L)'
;DTLGLMPTGGGKSITFQVPALAQEGICIVITPLIALMKDQVQNLRKRGIKALAIYSGMTRQEILTALENCIFGNYKFLYISPERLDTDIFRTKLRSMKVSMITVDESHCISQWGYDFRPAYLKIAEIRTLLPGIPVLALTATATPEVVKDIQARLDFREENVFRMSFERKNLAYIVRQT
;
A
#
# COMPACT_ATOMS: atom_id res chain seq x y z
N ASP A 1 5.50 12.93 0.80
CA ASP A 1 4.30 12.11 0.63
C ASP A 1 3.69 12.39 -0.74
N THR A 2 3.05 11.38 -1.36
CA THR A 2 2.51 11.52 -2.71
C THR A 2 1.24 10.68 -2.86
N LEU A 3 0.22 11.24 -3.51
CA LEU A 3 -0.96 10.49 -3.94
C LEU A 3 -0.93 10.31 -5.46
N GLY A 4 -0.93 9.05 -5.91
CA GLY A 4 -1.02 8.67 -7.32
C GLY A 4 -2.44 8.23 -7.70
N LEU A 5 -3.08 8.98 -8.59
CA LEU A 5 -4.34 8.59 -9.22
C LEU A 5 -4.03 7.94 -10.57
N MET A 6 -4.13 6.62 -10.62
CA MET A 6 -3.71 5.83 -11.77
C MET A 6 -4.79 4.80 -12.14
N PRO A 7 -5.13 4.66 -13.43
CA PRO A 7 -6.12 3.67 -13.85
C PRO A 7 -5.69 2.24 -13.51
N THR A 8 -6.67 1.34 -13.40
CA THR A 8 -6.40 -0.09 -13.31
C THR A 8 -5.62 -0.54 -14.55
N GLY A 9 -4.55 -1.30 -14.34
CA GLY A 9 -3.61 -1.66 -15.42
C GLY A 9 -2.58 -0.57 -15.76
N GLY A 10 -2.64 0.61 -15.14
CA GLY A 10 -1.72 1.73 -15.35
C GLY A 10 -0.33 1.59 -14.70
N GLY A 11 0.01 0.42 -14.19
CA GLY A 11 1.34 0.18 -13.62
C GLY A 11 1.50 0.59 -12.14
N LYS A 12 0.42 0.73 -11.36
CA LYS A 12 0.47 1.11 -9.93
C LYS A 12 1.56 0.38 -9.14
N SER A 13 1.70 -0.95 -9.34
CA SER A 13 2.72 -1.72 -8.60
C SER A 13 4.15 -1.29 -8.92
N ILE A 14 4.43 -0.95 -10.17
CA ILE A 14 5.77 -0.52 -10.59
C ILE A 14 6.14 0.84 -9.97
N THR A 15 5.17 1.73 -9.75
CA THR A 15 5.44 3.07 -9.20
C THR A 15 6.02 3.04 -7.79
N PHE A 16 5.74 2.01 -7.00
CA PHE A 16 6.38 1.85 -5.69
C PHE A 16 7.51 0.80 -5.69
N GLN A 17 7.43 -0.22 -6.55
CA GLN A 17 8.45 -1.27 -6.58
C GLN A 17 9.81 -0.72 -7.02
N VAL A 18 9.84 0.11 -8.06
CA VAL A 18 11.10 0.68 -8.59
C VAL A 18 11.80 1.57 -7.56
N PRO A 19 11.18 2.61 -6.97
CA PRO A 19 11.85 3.43 -5.98
C PRO A 19 12.21 2.66 -4.70
N ALA A 20 11.39 1.68 -4.29
CA ALA A 20 11.73 0.84 -3.14
C ALA A 20 12.97 -0.02 -3.37
N LEU A 21 13.16 -0.55 -4.59
CA LEU A 21 14.36 -1.32 -4.94
C LEU A 21 15.62 -0.45 -5.00
N ALA A 22 15.49 0.83 -5.35
CA ALA A 22 16.61 1.77 -5.40
C ALA A 22 17.05 2.29 -4.02
N GLN A 23 16.24 2.08 -2.97
CA GLN A 23 16.54 2.53 -1.61
C GLN A 23 16.97 1.36 -0.72
N GLU A 24 17.74 1.66 0.31
CA GLU A 24 17.99 0.69 1.38
C GLU A 24 16.79 0.57 2.32
N GLY A 25 16.56 -0.64 2.83
CA GLY A 25 15.46 -0.93 3.75
C GLY A 25 14.28 -1.62 3.09
N ILE A 26 13.17 -1.71 3.82
CA ILE A 26 11.98 -2.42 3.43
C ILE A 26 10.85 -1.45 3.10
N CYS A 27 10.13 -1.70 2.02
CA CYS A 27 8.88 -1.03 1.69
C CYS A 27 7.71 -1.80 2.32
N ILE A 28 6.91 -1.13 3.15
CA ILE A 28 5.67 -1.67 3.71
C ILE A 28 4.53 -1.33 2.75
N VAL A 29 3.88 -2.35 2.20
CA VAL A 29 2.76 -2.21 1.27
C VAL A 29 1.47 -2.62 1.96
N ILE A 30 0.62 -1.65 2.25
CA ILE A 30 -0.68 -1.86 2.88
C ILE A 30 -1.72 -2.04 1.78
N THR A 31 -2.37 -3.20 1.73
CA THR A 31 -3.36 -3.53 0.70
C THR A 31 -4.47 -4.41 1.28
N PRO A 32 -5.73 -4.22 0.85
CA PRO A 32 -6.86 -4.92 1.47
C PRO A 32 -7.11 -6.31 0.88
N LEU A 33 -6.55 -6.61 -0.29
CA LEU A 33 -6.86 -7.81 -1.06
C LEU A 33 -5.80 -8.89 -0.90
N ILE A 34 -6.08 -9.90 -0.07
CA ILE A 34 -5.14 -10.99 0.26
C ILE A 34 -4.70 -11.76 -1.00
N ALA A 35 -5.62 -12.03 -1.94
CA ALA A 35 -5.28 -12.73 -3.18
C ALA A 35 -4.25 -11.93 -4.00
N LEU A 36 -4.48 -10.63 -4.20
CA LEU A 36 -3.56 -9.75 -4.91
C LEU A 36 -2.21 -9.64 -4.19
N MET A 37 -2.22 -9.56 -2.87
CA MET A 37 -1.01 -9.55 -2.04
C MET A 37 -0.15 -10.80 -2.29
N LYS A 38 -0.77 -12.00 -2.29
CA LYS A 38 -0.09 -13.27 -2.56
C LYS A 38 0.51 -13.31 -3.96
N ASP A 39 -0.24 -12.88 -4.97
CA ASP A 39 0.23 -12.82 -6.36
C ASP A 39 1.41 -11.85 -6.52
N GLN A 40 1.35 -10.68 -5.91
CA GLN A 40 2.44 -9.70 -5.93
C GLN A 40 3.71 -10.27 -5.29
N VAL A 41 3.59 -10.88 -4.12
CA VAL A 41 4.73 -11.51 -3.43
C VAL A 41 5.32 -12.64 -4.27
N GLN A 42 4.49 -13.49 -4.86
CA GLN A 42 4.96 -14.57 -5.73
C GLN A 42 5.71 -14.05 -6.96
N ASN A 43 5.18 -13.00 -7.61
CA ASN A 43 5.79 -12.39 -8.78
C ASN A 43 7.14 -11.73 -8.45
N LEU A 44 7.25 -11.06 -7.29
CA LEU A 44 8.53 -10.51 -6.82
C LEU A 44 9.56 -11.62 -6.55
N ARG A 45 9.15 -12.70 -5.88
CA ARG A 45 10.03 -13.85 -5.60
C ARG A 45 10.52 -14.54 -6.86
N LYS A 46 9.67 -14.69 -7.90
CA LYS A 46 10.07 -15.21 -9.21
C LYS A 46 11.17 -14.38 -9.88
N ARG A 47 11.24 -13.08 -9.55
CA ARG A 47 12.27 -12.15 -10.02
C ARG A 47 13.50 -12.08 -9.10
N GLY A 48 13.60 -12.97 -8.11
CA GLY A 48 14.71 -12.97 -7.13
C GLY A 48 14.58 -11.90 -6.04
N ILE A 49 13.46 -11.20 -5.95
CA ILE A 49 13.25 -10.14 -4.96
C ILE A 49 12.59 -10.73 -3.72
N LYS A 50 13.22 -10.56 -2.56
CA LYS A 50 12.69 -11.04 -1.29
C LYS A 50 11.47 -10.21 -0.87
N ALA A 51 10.31 -10.85 -0.79
CA ALA A 51 9.05 -10.27 -0.38
C ALA A 51 8.27 -11.21 0.53
N LEU A 52 7.55 -10.66 1.48
CA LEU A 52 6.69 -11.37 2.43
C LEU A 52 5.28 -10.78 2.46
N ALA A 53 4.32 -11.57 2.94
CA ALA A 53 2.96 -11.11 3.19
C ALA A 53 2.51 -11.51 4.59
N ILE A 54 1.80 -10.60 5.28
CA ILE A 54 1.15 -10.84 6.57
C ILE A 54 -0.32 -10.45 6.44
N TYR A 55 -1.22 -11.42 6.66
CA TYR A 55 -2.65 -11.24 6.47
C TYR A 55 -3.47 -12.03 7.50
N SER A 56 -4.78 -11.84 7.47
CA SER A 56 -5.71 -12.57 8.35
C SER A 56 -5.73 -14.07 8.02
N GLY A 57 -5.71 -14.91 9.06
CA GLY A 57 -5.65 -16.37 8.93
C GLY A 57 -4.25 -16.97 9.11
N MET A 58 -3.20 -16.17 9.16
CA MET A 58 -1.86 -16.64 9.57
C MET A 58 -1.81 -16.88 11.08
N THR A 59 -1.09 -17.94 11.47
CA THR A 59 -0.81 -18.24 12.87
C THR A 59 0.14 -17.20 13.48
N ARG A 60 0.13 -17.10 14.81
CA ARG A 60 1.06 -16.20 15.53
C ARG A 60 2.52 -16.51 15.20
N GLN A 61 2.88 -17.80 15.09
CA GLN A 61 4.25 -18.22 14.79
C GLN A 61 4.67 -17.81 13.38
N GLU A 62 3.81 -18.00 12.38
CA GLU A 62 4.07 -17.56 11.00
C GLU A 62 4.28 -16.04 10.94
N ILE A 63 3.47 -15.27 11.66
CA ILE A 63 3.60 -13.81 11.72
C ILE A 63 4.92 -13.40 12.36
N LEU A 64 5.30 -14.02 13.50
CA LEU A 64 6.57 -13.76 14.17
C LEU A 64 7.75 -14.03 13.24
N THR A 65 7.78 -15.19 12.61
CA THR A 65 8.84 -15.58 11.68
C THR A 65 8.93 -14.61 10.50
N ALA A 66 7.77 -14.20 9.95
CA ALA A 66 7.73 -13.22 8.85
C ALA A 66 8.31 -11.87 9.29
N LEU A 67 7.93 -11.36 10.46
CA LEU A 67 8.42 -10.09 10.99
C LEU A 67 9.92 -10.13 11.32
N GLU A 68 10.43 -11.22 11.86
CA GLU A 68 11.86 -11.42 12.11
C GLU A 68 12.66 -11.48 10.81
N ASN A 69 12.12 -12.14 9.81
CA ASN A 69 12.70 -12.13 8.46
C ASN A 69 12.75 -10.72 7.86
N CYS A 70 11.78 -9.86 8.13
CA CYS A 70 11.79 -8.46 7.70
C CYS A 70 12.90 -7.66 8.40
N ILE A 71 13.23 -7.99 9.65
CA ILE A 71 14.27 -7.29 10.42
C ILE A 71 15.67 -7.77 10.01
N PHE A 72 15.88 -9.08 9.88
CA PHE A 72 17.21 -9.67 9.74
C PHE A 72 17.51 -10.25 8.36
N GLY A 73 16.50 -10.44 7.52
CA GLY A 73 16.61 -11.24 6.28
C GLY A 73 16.81 -10.43 4.99
N ASN A 74 17.03 -9.12 5.04
CA ASN A 74 17.15 -8.25 3.87
C ASN A 74 15.97 -8.36 2.89
N TYR A 75 14.75 -8.39 3.43
CA TYR A 75 13.55 -8.34 2.62
C TYR A 75 13.29 -6.93 2.09
N LYS A 76 12.85 -6.82 0.83
CA LYS A 76 12.56 -5.55 0.18
C LYS A 76 11.11 -5.11 0.31
N PHE A 77 10.19 -6.08 0.43
CA PHE A 77 8.76 -5.78 0.52
C PHE A 77 8.10 -6.61 1.62
N LEU A 78 7.32 -5.90 2.44
CA LEU A 78 6.37 -6.48 3.37
C LEU A 78 4.96 -6.04 2.95
N TYR A 79 4.18 -6.95 2.39
CA TYR A 79 2.75 -6.74 2.16
C TYR A 79 1.99 -7.07 3.43
N ILE A 80 1.08 -6.19 3.84
CA ILE A 80 0.33 -6.36 5.08
C ILE A 80 -1.12 -5.92 4.91
N SER A 81 -2.04 -6.70 5.46
CA SER A 81 -3.44 -6.29 5.51
C SER A 81 -3.65 -5.21 6.58
N PRO A 82 -4.54 -4.24 6.36
CA PRO A 82 -4.73 -3.09 7.25
C PRO A 82 -5.14 -3.51 8.67
N GLU A 83 -5.86 -4.63 8.83
CA GLU A 83 -6.27 -5.17 10.14
C GLU A 83 -5.09 -5.62 11.01
N ARG A 84 -3.94 -5.87 10.40
CA ARG A 84 -2.72 -6.30 11.12
C ARG A 84 -1.90 -5.14 11.67
N LEU A 85 -2.15 -3.92 11.21
CA LEU A 85 -1.41 -2.73 11.64
C LEU A 85 -1.57 -2.41 13.12
N ASP A 86 -2.71 -2.75 13.71
CA ASP A 86 -3.04 -2.44 15.11
C ASP A 86 -2.64 -3.54 16.09
N THR A 87 -1.94 -4.58 15.63
CA THR A 87 -1.48 -5.65 16.50
C THR A 87 -0.20 -5.28 17.24
N ASP A 88 -0.14 -5.54 18.56
CA ASP A 88 1.04 -5.25 19.40
C ASP A 88 2.31 -5.89 18.83
N ILE A 89 2.19 -7.11 18.30
CA ILE A 89 3.32 -7.84 17.73
C ILE A 89 3.90 -7.09 16.51
N PHE A 90 3.05 -6.57 15.62
CA PHE A 90 3.49 -5.81 14.47
C PHE A 90 4.12 -4.47 14.90
N ARG A 91 3.44 -3.70 15.75
CA ARG A 91 3.92 -2.41 16.26
C ARG A 91 5.27 -2.51 16.97
N THR A 92 5.45 -3.57 17.78
CA THR A 92 6.72 -3.82 18.49
C THR A 92 7.85 -4.12 17.50
N LYS A 93 7.63 -5.02 16.56
CA LYS A 93 8.66 -5.43 15.59
C LYS A 93 8.96 -4.32 14.56
N LEU A 94 7.97 -3.49 14.21
CA LEU A 94 8.10 -2.37 13.29
C LEU A 94 9.19 -1.38 13.72
N ARG A 95 9.33 -1.11 15.01
CA ARG A 95 10.36 -0.22 15.58
C ARG A 95 11.78 -0.68 15.29
N SER A 96 11.97 -1.97 15.04
CA SER A 96 13.27 -2.57 14.73
C SER A 96 13.51 -2.76 13.24
N MET A 97 12.54 -2.40 12.39
CA MET A 97 12.69 -2.50 10.93
C MET A 97 13.33 -1.25 10.34
N LYS A 98 14.23 -1.41 9.38
CA LYS A 98 14.73 -0.31 8.55
C LYS A 98 13.72 -0.06 7.41
N VAL A 99 12.69 0.74 7.69
CA VAL A 99 11.66 1.06 6.70
C VAL A 99 12.14 2.16 5.77
N SER A 100 12.00 1.97 4.45
CA SER A 100 12.35 2.98 3.43
C SER A 100 11.17 3.80 2.97
N MET A 101 9.99 3.20 2.87
CA MET A 101 8.75 3.87 2.48
C MET A 101 7.52 3.07 2.90
N ILE A 102 6.38 3.74 2.97
CA ILE A 102 5.06 3.13 3.15
C ILE A 102 4.28 3.33 1.85
N THR A 103 3.75 2.25 1.29
CA THR A 103 2.80 2.30 0.17
C THR A 103 1.41 1.93 0.66
N VAL A 104 0.43 2.75 0.33
CA VAL A 104 -0.98 2.52 0.66
C VAL A 104 -1.72 2.26 -0.65
N ASP A 105 -1.94 1.01 -0.96
CA ASP A 105 -2.72 0.59 -2.12
C ASP A 105 -4.22 0.69 -1.81
N GLU A 106 -5.03 0.92 -2.85
CA GLU A 106 -6.47 1.20 -2.74
C GLU A 106 -6.78 2.26 -1.66
N SER A 107 -6.00 3.34 -1.65
CA SER A 107 -6.03 4.38 -0.61
C SER A 107 -7.40 5.07 -0.44
N HIS A 108 -8.31 4.96 -1.43
CA HIS A 108 -9.68 5.42 -1.31
C HIS A 108 -10.46 4.74 -0.16
N CYS A 109 -10.01 3.55 0.27
CA CYS A 109 -10.60 2.83 1.40
C CYS A 109 -10.47 3.58 2.75
N ILE A 110 -9.61 4.59 2.86
CA ILE A 110 -9.49 5.41 4.08
C ILE A 110 -10.62 6.44 4.22
N SER A 111 -11.28 6.76 3.12
CA SER A 111 -12.29 7.83 3.05
C SER A 111 -13.70 7.31 3.25
N GLN A 112 -14.46 7.93 4.16
CA GLN A 112 -15.89 7.67 4.32
C GLN A 112 -16.72 8.15 3.12
N TRP A 113 -16.18 9.04 2.31
CA TRP A 113 -16.78 9.51 1.07
C TRP A 113 -16.48 8.60 -0.13
N GLY A 114 -15.63 7.58 0.08
CA GLY A 114 -15.34 6.55 -0.90
C GLY A 114 -16.39 5.44 -0.88
N TYR A 115 -16.44 4.65 -1.95
CA TYR A 115 -17.41 3.56 -2.10
C TYR A 115 -17.05 2.28 -1.31
N ASP A 116 -15.82 2.15 -0.82
CA ASP A 116 -15.30 0.96 -0.08
C ASP A 116 -14.55 1.43 1.17
N PHE A 117 -15.23 2.12 2.06
CA PHE A 117 -14.61 2.57 3.32
C PHE A 117 -14.27 1.39 4.23
N ARG A 118 -13.02 1.38 4.70
CA ARG A 118 -12.50 0.37 5.64
C ARG A 118 -11.89 1.02 6.88
N PRO A 119 -12.52 0.92 8.05
CA PRO A 119 -12.04 1.54 9.28
C PRO A 119 -10.59 1.20 9.63
N ALA A 120 -10.12 -0.01 9.29
CA ALA A 120 -8.74 -0.42 9.55
C ALA A 120 -7.68 0.45 8.85
N TYR A 121 -8.04 1.14 7.73
CA TYR A 121 -7.13 2.09 7.06
C TYR A 121 -6.82 3.32 7.91
N LEU A 122 -7.68 3.71 8.85
CA LEU A 122 -7.42 4.82 9.77
C LEU A 122 -6.20 4.56 10.66
N LYS A 123 -5.85 3.30 10.88
CA LYS A 123 -4.66 2.90 11.65
C LYS A 123 -3.33 3.23 10.97
N ILE A 124 -3.35 3.54 9.67
CA ILE A 124 -2.15 3.90 8.91
C ILE A 124 -1.53 5.19 9.48
N ALA A 125 -2.34 6.18 9.83
CA ALA A 125 -1.86 7.41 10.46
C ALA A 125 -1.12 7.15 11.77
N GLU A 126 -1.62 6.20 12.58
CA GLU A 126 -0.96 5.79 13.83
C GLU A 126 0.41 5.12 13.57
N ILE A 127 0.51 4.31 12.50
CA ILE A 127 1.79 3.69 12.11
C ILE A 127 2.81 4.75 11.68
N ARG A 128 2.38 5.83 11.05
CA ARG A 128 3.26 6.94 10.67
C ARG A 128 3.93 7.60 11.88
N THR A 129 3.24 7.69 13.01
CA THR A 129 3.84 8.26 14.25
C THR A 129 4.99 7.41 14.78
N LEU A 130 5.01 6.10 14.48
CA LEU A 130 6.10 5.19 14.83
C LEU A 130 7.28 5.28 13.85
N LEU A 131 7.07 5.87 12.68
CA LEU A 131 8.04 5.96 11.58
C LEU A 131 8.19 7.42 11.11
N PRO A 132 8.67 8.32 11.97
CA PRO A 132 8.82 9.71 11.60
C PRO A 132 9.81 9.86 10.44
N GLY A 133 9.47 10.70 9.47
CA GLY A 133 10.33 10.93 8.32
C GLY A 133 10.17 9.97 7.15
N ILE A 134 9.52 8.82 7.32
CA ILE A 134 9.31 7.87 6.23
C ILE A 134 8.24 8.39 5.25
N PRO A 135 8.53 8.42 3.93
CA PRO A 135 7.58 8.89 2.93
C PRO A 135 6.43 7.91 2.73
N VAL A 136 5.26 8.47 2.41
CA VAL A 136 4.07 7.69 2.05
C VAL A 136 3.73 7.90 0.59
N LEU A 137 3.53 6.79 -0.13
CA LEU A 137 2.95 6.76 -1.47
C LEU A 137 1.57 6.12 -1.40
N ALA A 138 0.53 6.92 -1.52
CA ALA A 138 -0.84 6.45 -1.62
C ALA A 138 -1.24 6.26 -3.08
N LEU A 139 -1.90 5.16 -3.40
CA LEU A 139 -2.30 4.80 -4.76
C LEU A 139 -3.77 4.42 -4.80
N THR A 140 -4.48 4.92 -5.80
CA THR A 140 -5.86 4.52 -6.08
C THR A 140 -6.20 4.72 -7.55
N ALA A 141 -7.16 3.93 -8.06
CA ALA A 141 -7.71 4.12 -9.39
C ALA A 141 -8.96 5.02 -9.38
N THR A 142 -9.60 5.18 -8.23
CA THR A 142 -10.91 5.83 -8.12
C THR A 142 -10.93 6.79 -6.94
N ALA A 143 -10.98 8.08 -7.22
CA ALA A 143 -11.17 9.08 -6.19
C ALA A 143 -11.77 10.36 -6.79
N THR A 144 -12.83 10.86 -6.19
CA THR A 144 -13.35 12.20 -6.44
C THR A 144 -12.43 13.25 -5.81
N PRO A 145 -12.55 14.55 -6.17
CA PRO A 145 -11.77 15.60 -5.53
C PRO A 145 -11.87 15.63 -4.00
N GLU A 146 -13.06 15.32 -3.45
CA GLU A 146 -13.32 15.24 -2.01
C GLU A 146 -12.55 14.07 -1.38
N VAL A 147 -12.57 12.90 -2.02
CA VAL A 147 -11.84 11.71 -1.58
C VAL A 147 -10.33 11.96 -1.64
N VAL A 148 -9.83 12.66 -2.66
CA VAL A 148 -8.41 13.04 -2.78
C VAL A 148 -7.95 13.88 -1.58
N LYS A 149 -8.74 14.88 -1.18
CA LYS A 149 -8.44 15.71 0.00
C LYS A 149 -8.49 14.89 1.30
N ASP A 150 -9.52 14.05 1.44
CA ASP A 150 -9.70 13.21 2.63
C ASP A 150 -8.57 12.18 2.79
N ILE A 151 -8.10 11.56 1.70
CA ILE A 151 -6.94 10.65 1.72
C ILE A 151 -5.70 11.36 2.27
N GLN A 152 -5.37 12.53 1.74
CA GLN A 152 -4.19 13.28 2.16
C GLN A 152 -4.28 13.72 3.62
N ALA A 153 -5.44 14.22 4.05
CA ALA A 153 -5.69 14.62 5.42
C ALA A 153 -5.59 13.44 6.40
N ARG A 154 -6.24 12.30 6.09
CA ARG A 154 -6.27 11.12 6.97
C ARG A 154 -4.95 10.35 7.00
N LEU A 155 -4.14 10.45 5.96
CA LEU A 155 -2.78 9.92 5.93
C LEU A 155 -1.75 10.92 6.49
N ASP A 156 -2.18 12.07 6.98
CA ASP A 156 -1.32 13.11 7.56
C ASP A 156 -0.17 13.50 6.61
N PHE A 157 -0.52 13.81 5.35
CA PHE A 157 0.46 14.25 4.37
C PHE A 157 1.10 15.58 4.79
N ARG A 158 2.42 15.66 4.69
CA ARG A 158 3.17 16.89 5.04
C ARG A 158 2.87 18.03 4.07
N GLU A 159 2.63 17.69 2.81
CA GLU A 159 2.30 18.62 1.73
C GLU A 159 1.30 17.96 0.79
N GLU A 160 0.39 18.75 0.24
CA GLU A 160 -0.50 18.25 -0.81
C GLU A 160 0.30 17.98 -2.08
N ASN A 161 0.36 16.72 -2.49
CA ASN A 161 1.06 16.30 -3.69
C ASN A 161 0.29 15.19 -4.40
N VAL A 162 -0.28 15.50 -5.55
CA VAL A 162 -1.15 14.60 -6.31
C VAL A 162 -0.70 14.47 -7.75
N PHE A 163 -0.32 13.26 -8.15
CA PHE A 163 -0.10 12.93 -9.56
C PHE A 163 -1.31 12.22 -10.14
N ARG A 164 -1.77 12.70 -11.30
CA ARG A 164 -2.91 12.12 -12.02
C ARG A 164 -2.47 11.65 -13.39
N MET A 165 -2.76 10.39 -13.69
CA MET A 165 -2.73 9.88 -15.06
C MET A 165 -4.10 10.01 -15.69
N SER A 166 -4.13 10.18 -17.02
CA SER A 166 -5.39 10.16 -17.76
C SER A 166 -6.07 8.80 -17.62
N PHE A 167 -7.37 8.82 -17.35
CA PHE A 167 -8.22 7.63 -17.35
C PHE A 167 -8.81 7.33 -18.73
N GLU A 168 -8.52 8.17 -19.72
CA GLU A 168 -8.96 7.99 -21.09
C GLU A 168 -8.35 6.73 -21.70
N ARG A 169 -9.20 5.83 -22.14
CA ARG A 169 -8.79 4.61 -22.82
C ARG A 169 -8.98 4.77 -24.32
N LYS A 170 -7.97 5.27 -25.01
CA LYS A 170 -8.01 5.56 -26.46
C LYS A 170 -8.31 4.34 -27.33
N ASN A 171 -8.14 3.14 -26.79
CA ASN A 171 -8.40 1.87 -27.47
C ASN A 171 -9.79 1.28 -27.17
N LEU A 172 -10.66 1.97 -26.43
CA LEU A 172 -12.02 1.54 -26.13
C LEU A 172 -13.02 2.54 -26.71
N ALA A 173 -13.99 2.04 -27.45
CA ALA A 173 -15.15 2.80 -27.93
C ALA A 173 -16.43 2.27 -27.26
N TYR A 174 -17.22 3.17 -26.68
CA TYR A 174 -18.55 2.86 -26.15
C TYR A 174 -19.57 3.09 -27.26
N ILE A 175 -20.19 2.01 -27.76
CA ILE A 175 -21.19 2.09 -28.82
C ILE A 175 -22.54 1.67 -28.24
N VAL A 176 -23.50 2.59 -28.21
CA VAL A 176 -24.88 2.31 -27.88
C VAL A 176 -25.70 2.25 -29.16
N ARG A 177 -26.33 1.10 -29.43
CA ARG A 177 -27.27 0.91 -30.55
C ARG A 177 -28.66 0.79 -29.96
N GLN A 178 -29.60 1.59 -30.47
CA GLN A 178 -31.02 1.33 -30.23
C GLN A 178 -31.46 0.15 -31.09
N THR A 179 -32.05 -0.86 -30.45
CA THR A 179 -32.74 -2.00 -31.08
C THR A 179 -34.21 -1.69 -31.20
#